data_d79d9b757d4538fdffe7dcd9265febd7
#
_entry.id   d79d9b757d4538fdffe7dcd9265febd7
#
_cell.length_a   1.000
_cell.length_b   1.000
_cell.length_c   1.000
_cell.angle_alpha   90.00
_cell.angle_beta   90.00
_cell.angle_gamma   90.00
#
_symmetry.space_group_name_H-M   'P 1'
#
loop_
_entity.id
_entity.type
_entity.pdbx_description
1 polymer ?
#
loop_
_entity_poly.entity_id
_entity_poly.type
_entity_poly.pdbx_seq_one_letter_code
_entity_poly.pdbx_strand_id
1 'polypeptide(L)'
;MGTSRKQIAFDLNQESLELHYPRSERAQSDYYYRKGYQDIRRFMSSYDFAWQQNSVYVSKGPMTTMDVVLLSQRMAEELPWLKLCVKEITATDIGTQHSLLGLLCSEIQATEILPSPPAKGRSQRKKRASLER
;
A
#
# COMPACT_ATOMS: atom_id res chain seq x y z
N MET A 1 7.11 20.62 -16.14
CA MET A 1 6.38 19.46 -15.64
C MET A 1 6.44 19.40 -14.15
N GLY A 2 5.32 19.15 -13.55
CA GLY A 2 5.28 19.05 -12.11
C GLY A 2 5.84 17.75 -11.59
N THR A 3 6.33 17.78 -10.37
CA THR A 3 6.74 16.59 -9.66
C THR A 3 5.92 16.49 -8.40
N SER A 4 5.68 15.27 -7.98
CA SER A 4 4.99 14.98 -6.73
C SER A 4 5.41 13.60 -6.26
N ARG A 5 5.20 13.34 -4.98
CA ARG A 5 5.37 11.98 -4.51
C ARG A 5 4.27 11.14 -5.12
N LYS A 6 4.58 9.89 -5.39
CA LYS A 6 3.63 8.97 -6.02
C LYS A 6 3.31 7.83 -5.08
N GLN A 7 2.06 7.43 -5.09
CA GLN A 7 1.62 6.23 -4.41
C GLN A 7 1.26 5.20 -5.46
N ILE A 8 1.81 4.01 -5.36
CA ILE A 8 1.49 2.93 -6.26
C ILE A 8 0.80 1.83 -5.48
N ALA A 9 -0.37 1.46 -5.94
CA ALA A 9 -1.17 0.42 -5.31
C ALA A 9 -1.39 -0.71 -6.31
N PHE A 10 -1.19 -1.93 -5.83
CA PHE A 10 -1.36 -3.14 -6.62
C PHE A 10 -2.59 -3.89 -6.14
N ASP A 11 -3.38 -4.38 -7.08
CA ASP A 11 -4.47 -5.29 -6.78
C ASP A 11 -4.22 -6.58 -7.54
N LEU A 12 -3.82 -7.61 -6.83
CA LEU A 12 -3.45 -8.89 -7.43
C LEU A 12 -4.58 -9.90 -7.28
N ASN A 13 -4.71 -10.76 -8.29
CA ASN A 13 -5.60 -11.90 -8.21
C ASN A 13 -4.82 -13.07 -7.63
N GLN A 14 -5.22 -13.54 -6.45
CA GLN A 14 -4.48 -14.59 -5.77
C GLN A 14 -4.47 -15.90 -6.56
N GLU A 15 -5.59 -16.26 -7.15
CA GLU A 15 -5.65 -17.50 -7.93
C GLU A 15 -4.70 -17.46 -9.13
N SER A 16 -4.66 -16.32 -9.83
CA SER A 16 -3.75 -16.14 -10.95
C SER A 16 -2.30 -16.16 -10.48
N LEU A 17 -2.03 -15.59 -9.31
CA LEU A 17 -0.70 -15.59 -8.74
C LEU A 17 -0.26 -17.01 -8.40
N GLU A 18 -1.13 -17.81 -7.82
CA GLU A 18 -0.83 -19.20 -7.53
C GLU A 18 -0.54 -19.99 -8.79
N LEU A 19 -1.24 -19.66 -9.88
CA LEU A 19 -1.11 -20.36 -11.13
C LEU A 19 0.12 -19.94 -11.92
N HIS A 20 0.44 -18.66 -11.92
CA HIS A 20 1.46 -18.10 -12.82
C HIS A 20 2.78 -17.71 -12.16
N TYR A 21 2.82 -17.58 -10.86
CA TYR A 21 4.09 -17.27 -10.21
C TYR A 21 5.06 -18.43 -10.40
N PRO A 22 6.32 -18.17 -10.80
CA PRO A 22 7.28 -19.25 -11.05
C PRO A 22 7.49 -20.11 -9.83
N ARG A 23 7.30 -21.41 -10.00
CA ARG A 23 7.48 -22.35 -8.91
C ARG A 23 8.80 -23.08 -9.07
N SER A 24 9.64 -22.98 -8.04
CA SER A 24 10.88 -23.72 -7.99
C SER A 24 10.60 -25.21 -7.70
N GLU A 25 11.41 -26.09 -8.26
CA GLU A 25 11.31 -27.51 -7.96
C GLU A 25 11.51 -27.80 -6.48
N ARG A 26 12.21 -26.87 -5.79
CA ARG A 26 12.47 -27.02 -4.36
C ARG A 26 11.35 -26.42 -3.50
N ALA A 27 10.33 -25.84 -4.11
CA ALA A 27 9.23 -25.28 -3.37
C ALA A 27 8.44 -26.39 -2.72
N GLN A 28 8.40 -26.40 -1.41
CA GLN A 28 7.72 -27.45 -0.65
C GLN A 28 6.41 -26.97 -0.03
N SER A 29 6.10 -25.70 -0.19
CA SER A 29 4.91 -25.11 0.38
C SER A 29 3.89 -24.78 -0.71
N ASP A 30 2.63 -25.01 -0.41
CA ASP A 30 1.55 -24.59 -1.30
C ASP A 30 1.42 -23.08 -1.35
N TYR A 31 2.16 -22.37 -0.48
CA TYR A 31 2.12 -20.91 -0.41
C TYR A 31 3.33 -20.25 -1.07
N TYR A 32 3.98 -20.98 -1.97
CA TYR A 32 5.16 -20.45 -2.67
C TYR A 32 4.85 -19.13 -3.40
N TYR A 33 3.62 -18.94 -3.83
CA TYR A 33 3.20 -17.73 -4.55
C TYR A 33 3.32 -16.47 -3.67
N ARG A 34 3.38 -16.64 -2.36
CA ARG A 34 3.55 -15.49 -1.45
C ARG A 34 4.87 -14.78 -1.67
N LYS A 35 5.84 -15.46 -2.26
CA LYS A 35 7.11 -14.83 -2.63
C LYS A 35 6.91 -13.74 -3.66
N GLY A 36 5.82 -13.81 -4.43
CA GLY A 36 5.49 -12.77 -5.39
C GLY A 36 5.36 -11.41 -4.72
N TYR A 37 4.72 -11.36 -3.55
CA TYR A 37 4.58 -10.11 -2.79
C TYR A 37 5.95 -9.62 -2.31
N GLN A 38 6.83 -10.54 -1.93
CA GLN A 38 8.19 -10.18 -1.51
C GLN A 38 9.00 -9.67 -2.70
N ASP A 39 8.81 -10.27 -3.87
CA ASP A 39 9.49 -9.83 -5.08
C ASP A 39 9.07 -8.41 -5.44
N ILE A 40 7.77 -8.11 -5.33
CA ILE A 40 7.26 -6.76 -5.59
C ILE A 40 7.87 -5.78 -4.59
N ARG A 41 7.90 -6.15 -3.31
CA ARG A 41 8.47 -5.29 -2.27
C ARG A 41 9.94 -5.00 -2.55
N ARG A 42 10.69 -6.01 -2.92
CA ARG A 42 12.10 -5.85 -3.25
C ARG A 42 12.31 -4.95 -4.46
N PHE A 43 11.49 -5.16 -5.48
CA PHE A 43 11.54 -4.32 -6.67
C PHE A 43 11.25 -2.87 -6.32
N MET A 44 10.14 -2.63 -5.61
CA MET A 44 9.74 -1.26 -5.26
C MET A 44 10.79 -0.59 -4.39
N SER A 45 11.38 -1.34 -3.46
CA SER A 45 12.42 -0.81 -2.59
C SER A 45 13.66 -0.41 -3.40
N SER A 46 14.00 -1.18 -4.42
CA SER A 46 15.18 -0.87 -5.25
C SER A 46 14.97 0.36 -6.13
N TYR A 47 13.74 0.79 -6.31
CA TYR A 47 13.42 1.99 -7.08
C TYR A 47 12.92 3.13 -6.19
N ASP A 48 13.34 3.13 -4.93
CA ASP A 48 13.10 4.22 -3.97
C ASP A 48 11.63 4.40 -3.59
N PHE A 49 10.92 3.29 -3.49
CA PHE A 49 9.59 3.28 -2.91
C PHE A 49 9.63 2.60 -1.57
N ALA A 50 8.91 3.16 -0.61
CA ALA A 50 8.77 2.57 0.71
C ALA A 50 7.44 1.84 0.79
N TRP A 51 7.49 0.61 1.30
CA TRP A 51 6.28 -0.15 1.58
C TRP A 51 5.51 0.53 2.70
N GLN A 52 4.24 0.75 2.49
CA GLN A 52 3.40 1.41 3.49
C GLN A 52 2.49 0.41 4.18
N GLN A 53 1.69 -0.29 3.40
CA GLN A 53 0.82 -1.33 3.95
C GLN A 53 0.29 -2.16 2.79
N ASN A 54 -0.01 -3.43 3.05
CA ASN A 54 -0.56 -4.34 2.05
C ASN A 54 0.21 -4.24 0.73
N SER A 55 -0.44 -3.83 -0.34
CA SER A 55 0.21 -3.65 -1.65
C SER A 55 0.29 -2.19 -2.03
N VAL A 56 0.52 -1.32 -1.04
CA VAL A 56 0.63 0.12 -1.26
C VAL A 56 2.05 0.58 -0.96
N TYR A 57 2.63 1.29 -1.92
CA TYR A 57 4.00 1.79 -1.84
C TYR A 57 4.01 3.28 -2.14
N VAL A 58 4.89 4.02 -1.48
CA VAL A 58 4.99 5.47 -1.65
C VAL A 58 6.42 5.82 -1.99
N SER A 59 6.61 6.67 -3.01
CA SER A 59 7.94 7.11 -3.38
C SER A 59 8.57 7.92 -2.26
N LYS A 60 9.88 7.75 -2.08
CA LYS A 60 10.60 8.48 -1.04
C LYS A 60 10.78 9.95 -1.37
N GLY A 61 10.70 10.28 -2.65
CA GLY A 61 10.82 11.66 -3.10
C GLY A 61 9.89 11.94 -4.27
N PRO A 62 9.88 13.19 -4.74
CA PRO A 62 9.03 13.56 -5.87
C PRO A 62 9.46 12.86 -7.15
N MET A 63 8.49 12.54 -7.98
CA MET A 63 8.71 11.90 -9.27
C MET A 63 7.81 12.56 -10.31
N THR A 64 8.22 12.46 -11.57
CA THR A 64 7.36 12.88 -12.68
C THR A 64 6.50 11.71 -13.14
N THR A 65 5.48 12.02 -13.93
CA THR A 65 4.66 10.98 -14.53
C THR A 65 5.52 10.09 -15.44
N MET A 66 6.48 10.66 -16.13
CA MET A 66 7.37 9.88 -16.99
C MET A 66 8.21 8.90 -16.17
N ASP A 67 8.64 9.29 -14.97
CA ASP A 67 9.36 8.37 -14.08
C ASP A 67 8.52 7.16 -13.76
N VAL A 68 7.22 7.37 -13.53
CA VAL A 68 6.30 6.27 -13.24
C VAL A 68 6.14 5.36 -14.47
N VAL A 69 6.05 5.95 -15.65
CA VAL A 69 5.96 5.16 -16.89
C VAL A 69 7.21 4.29 -17.06
N LEU A 70 8.38 4.87 -16.84
CA LEU A 70 9.64 4.10 -16.93
C LEU A 70 9.69 3.01 -15.87
N LEU A 71 9.21 3.30 -14.68
CA LEU A 71 9.13 2.29 -13.61
C LEU A 71 8.26 1.11 -14.05
N SER A 72 7.12 1.39 -14.66
CA SER A 72 6.22 0.32 -15.11
C SER A 72 6.88 -0.55 -16.19
N GLN A 73 7.70 0.03 -17.04
CA GLN A 73 8.44 -0.73 -18.04
C GLN A 73 9.47 -1.64 -17.39
N ARG A 74 10.18 -1.15 -16.38
CA ARG A 74 11.13 -1.96 -15.63
C ARG A 74 10.42 -3.08 -14.89
N MET A 75 9.26 -2.77 -14.34
CA MET A 75 8.45 -3.76 -13.63
C MET A 75 8.07 -4.91 -14.56
N ALA A 76 7.65 -4.59 -15.78
CA ALA A 76 7.30 -5.61 -16.77
C ALA A 76 8.50 -6.48 -17.13
N GLU A 77 9.69 -5.90 -17.16
CA GLU A 77 10.92 -6.64 -17.47
C GLU A 77 11.39 -7.51 -16.32
N GLU A 78 11.36 -6.98 -15.10
CA GLU A 78 11.91 -7.67 -13.95
C GLU A 78 10.93 -8.63 -13.29
N LEU A 79 9.63 -8.38 -13.46
CA LEU A 79 8.57 -9.23 -12.89
C LEU A 79 7.64 -9.67 -14.03
N PRO A 80 8.13 -10.53 -14.94
CA PRO A 80 7.35 -10.89 -16.13
C PRO A 80 6.05 -11.63 -15.82
N TRP A 81 5.97 -12.26 -14.66
CA TRP A 81 4.75 -12.98 -14.24
C TRP A 81 3.65 -12.03 -13.77
N LEU A 82 4.02 -10.79 -13.40
CA LEU A 82 3.10 -9.86 -12.77
C LEU A 82 1.89 -9.53 -13.65
N LYS A 83 2.12 -9.32 -14.95
CA LYS A 83 1.03 -8.98 -15.85
C LYS A 83 -0.06 -10.03 -15.93
N LEU A 84 0.27 -11.27 -15.58
CA LEU A 84 -0.68 -12.38 -15.61
C LEU A 84 -1.49 -12.45 -14.32
N CYS A 85 -1.08 -11.73 -13.29
CA CYS A 85 -1.66 -11.84 -11.96
C CYS A 85 -2.31 -10.56 -11.47
N VAL A 86 -1.99 -9.43 -12.07
CA VAL A 86 -2.46 -8.15 -11.58
C VAL A 86 -3.83 -7.81 -12.14
N LYS A 87 -4.75 -7.40 -11.27
CA LYS A 87 -6.05 -6.88 -11.70
C LYS A 87 -5.94 -5.42 -12.02
N GLU A 88 -5.21 -4.68 -11.21
CA GLU A 88 -5.07 -3.24 -11.36
C GLU A 88 -3.78 -2.77 -10.69
N ILE A 89 -3.15 -1.79 -11.29
CA ILE A 89 -2.06 -1.04 -10.69
C ILE A 89 -2.37 0.42 -10.90
N THR A 90 -2.39 1.19 -9.83
CA THR A 90 -2.67 2.61 -9.93
C THR A 90 -1.52 3.41 -9.38
N ALA A 91 -1.24 4.54 -10.00
CA ALA A 91 -0.28 5.52 -9.50
C ALA A 91 -1.06 6.80 -9.23
N THR A 92 -0.92 7.30 -8.03
CA THR A 92 -1.65 8.48 -7.57
C THR A 92 -0.66 9.54 -7.11
N ASP A 93 -0.90 10.75 -7.52
CA ASP A 93 -0.11 11.88 -7.02
C ASP A 93 -0.56 12.17 -5.58
N ILE A 94 0.38 12.29 -4.68
CA ILE A 94 0.07 12.57 -3.29
C ILE A 94 0.83 13.80 -2.82
N GLY A 95 0.21 14.52 -1.91
CA GLY A 95 0.87 15.62 -1.22
C GLY A 95 1.55 15.12 0.04
N THR A 96 1.54 15.94 1.07
CA THR A 96 2.12 15.56 2.35
C THR A 96 1.21 14.55 3.04
N GLN A 97 1.82 13.46 3.52
CA GLN A 97 1.09 12.47 4.31
C GLN A 97 1.26 12.77 5.77
N HIS A 98 0.19 12.61 6.51
CA HIS A 98 0.19 12.81 7.96
C HIS A 98 -0.26 11.51 8.62
N SER A 99 0.58 11.00 9.51
CA SER A 99 0.18 9.85 10.31
C SER A 99 -0.69 10.35 11.45
N LEU A 100 -1.84 9.76 11.61
CA LEU A 100 -2.75 10.11 12.68
C LEU A 100 -2.63 9.18 13.87
N LEU A 101 -1.76 8.18 13.76
CA LEU A 101 -1.62 7.18 14.81
C LEU A 101 -1.22 7.78 16.13
N GLY A 102 -0.24 8.70 16.11
CA GLY A 102 0.20 9.35 17.33
C GLY A 102 -0.90 10.18 18.00
N LEU A 103 -1.69 10.88 17.19
CA LEU A 103 -2.80 11.67 17.71
C LEU A 103 -3.90 10.77 18.26
N LEU A 104 -4.18 9.69 17.56
CA LEU A 104 -5.22 8.75 17.97
C LEU A 104 -4.88 8.08 19.29
N CYS A 105 -3.61 7.79 19.52
CA CYS A 105 -3.14 7.11 20.71
C CYS A 105 -2.79 8.05 21.86
N SER A 106 -2.86 9.37 21.65
CA SER A 106 -2.53 10.35 22.66
C SER A 106 -3.76 11.13 23.06
N GLU A 107 -4.33 10.82 24.22
CA GLU A 107 -5.53 11.50 24.70
C GLU A 107 -5.29 12.99 24.96
N ILE A 108 -4.13 13.32 25.48
CA ILE A 108 -3.81 14.71 25.80
C ILE A 108 -3.77 15.55 24.55
N GLN A 109 -3.08 15.06 23.52
CA GLN A 109 -2.96 15.80 22.28
C GLN A 109 -4.29 15.94 21.56
N ALA A 110 -5.09 14.89 21.60
CA ALA A 110 -6.40 14.95 20.97
C ALA A 110 -7.28 15.98 21.66
N THR A 111 -7.20 16.07 22.96
CA THR A 111 -7.98 17.03 23.72
C THR A 111 -7.55 18.46 23.41
N GLU A 112 -6.27 18.69 23.23
CA GLU A 112 -5.76 20.02 22.93
C GLU A 112 -6.06 20.46 21.51
N ILE A 113 -6.03 19.54 20.57
CA ILE A 113 -6.16 19.85 19.15
C ILE A 113 -7.61 20.00 18.73
N LEU A 114 -8.47 19.16 19.27
CA LEU A 114 -9.88 19.15 18.86
C LEU A 114 -10.72 19.97 19.81
N PRO A 115 -11.68 20.73 19.28
CA PRO A 115 -12.63 21.39 20.16
C PRO A 115 -13.42 20.32 20.92
N SER A 116 -13.90 20.72 22.09
CA SER A 116 -14.69 19.78 22.87
C SER A 116 -15.90 19.33 22.06
N PRO A 117 -16.11 18.01 21.93
CA PRO A 117 -17.26 17.53 21.18
C PRO A 117 -18.54 17.91 21.88
N PRO A 118 -19.60 18.18 21.12
CA PRO A 118 -20.88 18.36 21.75
C PRO A 118 -21.25 17.09 22.51
N ALA A 119 -21.90 17.31 23.61
CA ALA A 119 -22.35 16.15 24.38
C ALA A 119 -23.29 15.33 23.52
N LYS A 120 -23.02 14.11 23.34
CA LYS A 120 -23.78 13.35 22.49
C LYS A 120 -23.45 11.95 22.45
N GLY A 121 -24.02 11.81 22.54
CA GLY A 121 -23.64 10.80 22.58
C GLY A 121 -22.89 9.83 22.12
N ARG A 122 -23.18 10.24 22.23
CA ARG A 122 -22.60 9.39 21.86
C ARG A 122 -22.22 8.49 22.04
N SER A 123 -22.63 8.43 21.96
CA SER A 123 -22.36 7.77 21.98
C SER A 123 -22.09 6.86 21.75
N GLN A 124 -22.44 6.74 21.59
CA GLN A 124 -22.25 6.24 21.35
C GLN A 124 -21.79 5.33 21.24
N ARG A 125 -22.24 5.10 21.27
CA ARG A 125 -22.00 4.60 21.19
C ARG A 125 -21.57 3.63 21.28
N LYS A 126 -21.86 3.46 21.29
CA LYS A 126 -21.67 2.99 21.37
C LYS A 126 -21.37 2.13 21.12
N LYS A 127 -21.74 1.93 21.08
CA LYS A 127 -21.63 1.60 20.80
C LYS A 127 -21.13 0.91 20.38
N ARG A 128 -21.53 0.80 20.49
CA ARG A 128 -21.21 0.58 20.05
C ARG A 128 -20.50 -0.10 19.85
N ALA A 129 -20.84 -0.02 20.13
CA ALA A 129 -20.27 -0.31 19.85
C ALA A 129 -19.66 -0.98 19.56
N SER A 130 -20.07 -1.17 19.49
CA SER A 130 -19.59 -1.43 19.08
C SER A 130 -18.97 -1.93 18.49
N LEU A 131 -19.37 -1.97 18.58
CA LEU A 131 -18.93 -1.98 17.97
C LEU A 131 -18.28 -2.63 17.60
N GLU A 132 -18.50 -2.80 17.55
CA GLU A 132 -18.06 -3.00 17.17
C GLU A 132 -17.42 -3.73 16.73
N ARG A 133 -17.78 -3.77 16.65
CA ARG A 133 -17.32 -4.10 16.22
C ARG A 133 -17.02 -4.60 16.08
#